data_d39258dff07b6606a8c2444839042573
#
_entry.id   d39258dff07b6606a8c2444839042573
#
_cell.length_a   1.000
_cell.length_b   1.000
_cell.length_c   1.000
_cell.angle_alpha   90.00
_cell.angle_beta   90.00
_cell.angle_gamma   90.00
#
_symmetry.space_group_name_H-M   'P 1'
#
loop_
_entity.id
_entity.type
_entity.pdbx_description
1 polymer ?
#
loop_
_entity_poly.entity_id
_entity_poly.type
_entity_poly.pdbx_seq_one_letter_code
_entity_poly.pdbx_strand_id
1 'polypeptide(L)'
;MRDSDAFQNRPVSMNPKNNLLEIEEHMYILDDVEKPNVFRNMFPYSEIPKIPFNDRIVPHNMPKDIWITDTTFRDGQQSRAPYTTEQIVKIYDYLHELGGPNGMIRASEFFLYSKKDRDAVYKCMERGYKFPEVTSWIRASKEDFKLVKEIGMKETGILVSCSDYHIFLKLKMTRRQAMDHYLSVIRDCLEEGISPRCHLEDITRADIYGYVVPFCLELMKLMKEYQIPIKVRACDTMGYGVNYPGAVIPRSVQGIIYAIHTNAGVPHELIEWHGHNDFYKAVSNSTTAWLYGCSGVNTSLFGIGERTGNTPLEAMVFEYAQLKGDLNGMNTRVITELAEYYEKEIGYQIPPRTPFVGKNFNVTRAGIHADGLLKNEEIYNIFDTEKFLNRPVLCAISNTSGLAGIAHWLNTYYKLKGDKQVQKNSELVAEIKKWVDEEYAGGRVTVLTDDEIVACVNRICLEKNLKIGE
;
A
#
# COMPACT_ATOMS: atom_id res chain seq x y z
N MET A 1 -12.86 -28.25 7.08
CA MET A 1 -12.62 -28.84 8.42
C MET A 1 -11.34 -29.67 8.51
N ARG A 2 -10.64 -29.98 7.41
CA ARG A 2 -9.35 -30.72 7.47
C ARG A 2 -8.19 -29.84 7.91
N ASP A 3 -8.22 -28.55 7.69
CA ASP A 3 -7.09 -27.64 7.98
C ASP A 3 -6.87 -27.33 9.47
N SER A 4 -7.89 -27.56 10.31
CA SER A 4 -7.74 -27.38 11.77
C SER A 4 -6.91 -28.51 12.44
N ASP A 5 -6.90 -29.69 11.86
CA ASP A 5 -6.30 -30.88 12.49
C ASP A 5 -4.78 -30.94 12.28
N ALA A 6 -4.25 -30.36 11.21
CA ALA A 6 -2.81 -30.38 10.90
C ALA A 6 -1.93 -29.71 11.98
N PHE A 7 -2.49 -28.79 12.77
CA PHE A 7 -1.78 -28.17 13.88
C PHE A 7 -2.09 -28.77 15.27
N GLN A 8 -3.23 -29.43 15.42
CA GLN A 8 -3.67 -29.88 16.75
C GLN A 8 -3.00 -31.17 17.21
N ASN A 9 -2.50 -31.99 16.29
CA ASN A 9 -2.00 -33.34 16.59
C ASN A 9 -0.58 -33.59 16.07
N ARG A 10 0.33 -32.61 16.19
CA ARG A 10 1.74 -32.95 15.99
C ARG A 10 2.16 -33.83 17.16
N PRO A 11 2.54 -35.11 16.89
CA PRO A 11 3.05 -35.96 17.94
C PRO A 11 4.31 -35.32 18.51
N VAL A 12 4.33 -35.16 19.81
CA VAL A 12 5.49 -34.69 20.56
C VAL A 12 6.19 -35.92 21.13
N SER A 13 7.44 -36.11 20.76
CA SER A 13 8.26 -37.17 21.27
C SER A 13 9.41 -36.67 22.12
N MET A 14 9.80 -37.44 23.14
CA MET A 14 11.00 -37.16 23.90
C MET A 14 12.22 -37.65 23.12
N ASN A 15 13.12 -36.72 22.75
CA ASN A 15 14.40 -37.09 22.18
C ASN A 15 15.34 -37.65 23.28
N PRO A 16 15.68 -38.95 23.25
CA PRO A 16 16.47 -39.57 24.30
C PRO A 16 17.93 -39.09 24.35
N LYS A 17 18.42 -38.38 23.32
CA LYS A 17 19.81 -37.88 23.27
C LYS A 17 20.00 -36.57 24.01
N ASN A 18 19.01 -35.73 24.00
CA ASN A 18 19.09 -34.37 24.60
C ASN A 18 18.06 -34.14 25.69
N ASN A 19 17.17 -35.11 25.92
CA ASN A 19 16.11 -35.05 26.91
C ASN A 19 15.09 -33.91 26.71
N LEU A 20 14.93 -33.50 25.44
CA LEU A 20 13.97 -32.44 25.05
C LEU A 20 12.75 -33.02 24.39
N LEU A 21 11.61 -32.38 24.58
CA LEU A 21 10.40 -32.64 23.81
C LEU A 21 10.56 -32.03 22.42
N GLU A 22 10.54 -32.86 21.40
CA GLU A 22 10.61 -32.45 20.01
C GLU A 22 9.28 -32.74 19.32
N ILE A 23 8.88 -31.81 18.45
CA ILE A 23 7.73 -31.99 17.57
C ILE A 23 8.23 -32.75 16.35
N GLU A 24 7.58 -33.87 16.01
CA GLU A 24 7.91 -34.60 14.80
C GLU A 24 7.81 -33.69 13.57
N GLU A 25 8.80 -33.78 12.69
CA GLU A 25 8.79 -33.01 11.43
C GLU A 25 7.54 -33.40 10.64
N HIS A 26 6.71 -32.42 10.39
CA HIS A 26 5.53 -32.56 9.54
C HIS A 26 5.94 -32.34 8.09
N MET A 27 5.84 -33.34 7.25
CA MET A 27 6.04 -33.19 5.81
C MET A 27 4.76 -32.67 5.16
N TYR A 28 4.80 -31.40 4.70
CA TYR A 28 3.74 -30.84 3.89
C TYR A 28 3.86 -31.36 2.45
N ILE A 29 2.91 -32.17 2.04
CA ILE A 29 2.83 -32.72 0.68
C ILE A 29 1.64 -32.11 -0.06
N LEU A 30 1.71 -32.10 -1.39
CA LEU A 30 0.60 -31.63 -2.21
C LEU A 30 -0.65 -32.50 -1.95
N ASP A 31 -1.76 -31.86 -1.58
CA ASP A 31 -3.09 -32.49 -1.52
C ASP A 31 -3.77 -32.35 -2.90
N ASP A 32 -3.55 -33.31 -3.79
CA ASP A 32 -4.08 -33.29 -5.16
C ASP A 32 -5.54 -33.75 -5.19
N VAL A 33 -6.42 -32.85 -4.79
CA VAL A 33 -7.86 -33.12 -4.67
C VAL A 33 -8.53 -33.28 -6.04
N GLU A 34 -9.53 -34.20 -6.13
CA GLU A 34 -10.31 -34.41 -7.35
C GLU A 34 -11.27 -33.25 -7.68
N LYS A 35 -11.73 -32.55 -6.65
CA LYS A 35 -12.71 -31.45 -6.77
C LYS A 35 -12.20 -30.20 -6.08
N PRO A 36 -12.51 -29.00 -6.64
CA PRO A 36 -12.04 -27.75 -6.07
C PRO A 36 -12.60 -27.52 -4.66
N ASN A 37 -11.75 -27.15 -3.72
CA ASN A 37 -12.14 -26.61 -2.43
C ASN A 37 -12.36 -25.10 -2.56
N VAL A 38 -13.60 -24.71 -2.73
CA VAL A 38 -13.99 -23.30 -2.88
C VAL A 38 -14.43 -22.67 -1.55
N PHE A 39 -14.23 -23.34 -0.43
CA PHE A 39 -14.53 -22.88 0.94
C PHE A 39 -15.93 -22.24 1.06
N ARG A 40 -16.98 -22.92 0.58
CA ARG A 40 -18.35 -22.38 0.52
C ARG A 40 -18.92 -21.98 1.88
N ASN A 41 -18.45 -22.54 2.95
CA ASN A 41 -18.78 -22.12 4.32
C ASN A 41 -18.26 -20.72 4.69
N MET A 42 -17.17 -20.27 4.07
CA MET A 42 -16.61 -18.90 4.21
C MET A 42 -17.02 -17.98 3.06
N PHE A 43 -17.07 -18.51 1.83
CA PHE A 43 -17.36 -17.77 0.59
C PHE A 43 -18.62 -18.30 -0.09
N PRO A 44 -19.81 -18.08 0.46
CA PRO A 44 -21.06 -18.64 -0.07
C PRO A 44 -21.50 -18.06 -1.41
N TYR A 45 -20.92 -16.95 -1.88
CA TYR A 45 -21.20 -16.15 -3.06
C TYR A 45 -22.55 -15.39 -3.02
N SER A 46 -23.64 -16.06 -2.67
CA SER A 46 -24.97 -15.44 -2.51
C SER A 46 -25.16 -14.65 -1.21
N GLU A 47 -24.17 -14.71 -0.33
CA GLU A 47 -24.12 -14.00 0.94
C GLU A 47 -22.76 -13.31 1.11
N ILE A 48 -22.67 -12.42 2.09
CA ILE A 48 -21.40 -11.77 2.44
C ILE A 48 -20.42 -12.81 2.98
N PRO A 49 -19.13 -12.78 2.56
CA PRO A 49 -18.12 -13.71 3.05
C PRO A 49 -17.95 -13.65 4.58
N LYS A 50 -17.83 -14.80 5.21
CA LYS A 50 -17.72 -14.95 6.66
C LYS A 50 -16.28 -14.88 7.12
N ILE A 51 -16.06 -14.49 8.37
CA ILE A 51 -14.76 -14.49 9.04
C ILE A 51 -14.85 -15.47 10.21
N PRO A 52 -14.45 -16.74 10.04
CA PRO A 52 -14.41 -17.69 11.13
C PRO A 52 -13.16 -17.47 12.01
N PHE A 53 -13.25 -17.87 13.28
CA PHE A 53 -12.18 -17.80 14.27
C PHE A 53 -11.94 -19.19 14.90
N ASN A 54 -10.70 -19.46 15.30
CA ASN A 54 -10.30 -20.72 15.94
C ASN A 54 -9.44 -20.55 17.19
N ASP A 55 -9.41 -19.35 17.76
CA ASP A 55 -8.66 -18.99 18.98
C ASP A 55 -7.12 -19.20 18.90
N ARG A 56 -6.58 -19.46 17.71
CA ARG A 56 -5.13 -19.56 17.49
C ARG A 56 -4.53 -18.18 17.34
N ILE A 57 -3.43 -17.95 18.04
CA ILE A 57 -2.66 -16.71 17.97
C ILE A 57 -1.32 -17.02 17.31
N VAL A 58 -1.03 -16.34 16.20
CA VAL A 58 0.28 -16.36 15.56
C VAL A 58 1.20 -15.40 16.31
N PRO A 59 2.43 -15.79 16.69
CA PRO A 59 3.37 -14.89 17.36
C PRO A 59 3.89 -13.82 16.38
N HIS A 60 4.13 -12.61 16.87
CA HIS A 60 4.84 -11.58 16.12
C HIS A 60 6.23 -12.06 15.71
N ASN A 61 6.61 -11.76 14.48
CA ASN A 61 7.91 -12.11 13.92
C ASN A 61 8.36 -11.04 12.91
N MET A 62 8.37 -9.78 13.34
CA MET A 62 8.72 -8.66 12.49
C MET A 62 10.19 -8.74 12.04
N PRO A 63 10.48 -8.70 10.73
CA PRO A 63 11.85 -8.66 10.23
C PRO A 63 12.60 -7.42 10.71
N LYS A 64 13.93 -7.55 10.82
CA LYS A 64 14.79 -6.39 11.12
C LYS A 64 14.63 -5.31 10.06
N ASP A 65 14.66 -5.71 8.80
CA ASP A 65 14.54 -4.80 7.65
C ASP A 65 13.20 -5.03 6.95
N ILE A 66 12.45 -3.95 6.80
CA ILE A 66 11.20 -3.89 6.05
C ILE A 66 11.28 -2.76 5.02
N TRP A 67 10.55 -2.89 3.92
CA TRP A 67 10.57 -1.92 2.82
C TRP A 67 9.28 -1.93 2.02
N ILE A 68 9.17 -0.96 1.12
CA ILE A 68 8.05 -0.77 0.21
C ILE A 68 8.50 -1.14 -1.21
N THR A 69 7.62 -1.72 -2.00
CA THR A 69 7.77 -1.83 -3.46
C THR A 69 6.57 -1.20 -4.15
N ASP A 70 6.79 -0.74 -5.37
CA ASP A 70 5.80 -0.02 -6.16
C ASP A 70 5.31 -0.85 -7.36
N THR A 71 4.01 -0.78 -7.65
CA THR A 71 3.38 -1.38 -8.83
C THR A 71 2.50 -0.39 -9.60
N THR A 72 2.75 0.91 -9.42
CA THR A 72 1.99 1.99 -10.08
C THR A 72 2.00 1.84 -11.61
N PHE A 73 3.13 1.42 -12.18
CA PHE A 73 3.29 1.29 -13.63
C PHE A 73 2.83 -0.06 -14.19
N ARG A 74 2.46 -1.00 -13.33
CA ARG A 74 1.89 -2.28 -13.74
C ARG A 74 0.44 -2.38 -13.30
N ASP A 75 0.16 -2.63 -12.03
CA ASP A 75 -1.19 -2.83 -11.52
C ASP A 75 -2.00 -1.52 -11.50
N GLY A 76 -1.39 -0.43 -11.07
CA GLY A 76 -1.99 0.89 -11.11
C GLY A 76 -2.38 1.31 -12.54
N GLN A 77 -1.54 1.03 -13.53
CA GLN A 77 -1.81 1.38 -14.93
C GLN A 77 -2.97 0.58 -15.54
N GLN A 78 -3.35 -0.58 -14.99
CA GLN A 78 -4.47 -1.39 -15.48
C GLN A 78 -5.83 -0.71 -15.24
N SER A 79 -5.95 0.10 -14.22
CA SER A 79 -7.22 0.71 -13.81
C SER A 79 -7.49 2.09 -14.42
N ARG A 80 -6.61 2.58 -15.28
CA ARG A 80 -6.68 3.93 -15.85
C ARG A 80 -6.13 4.00 -17.26
N ALA A 81 -6.31 5.16 -17.92
CA ALA A 81 -5.60 5.45 -19.17
C ALA A 81 -4.06 5.32 -18.96
N PRO A 82 -3.34 4.66 -19.86
CA PRO A 82 -1.91 4.47 -19.73
C PRO A 82 -1.16 5.79 -19.59
N TYR A 83 -0.15 5.83 -18.72
CA TYR A 83 0.77 6.95 -18.62
C TYR A 83 1.58 7.13 -19.93
N THR A 84 1.99 8.35 -20.23
CA THR A 84 3.01 8.57 -21.27
C THR A 84 4.38 8.13 -20.76
N THR A 85 5.34 7.95 -21.66
CA THR A 85 6.72 7.64 -21.29
C THR A 85 7.31 8.71 -20.36
N GLU A 86 7.06 9.98 -20.66
CA GLU A 86 7.54 11.12 -19.86
C GLU A 86 6.92 11.14 -18.46
N GLN A 87 5.63 10.83 -18.35
CA GLN A 87 4.95 10.72 -17.07
C GLN A 87 5.52 9.57 -16.22
N ILE A 88 5.77 8.40 -16.82
CA ILE A 88 6.39 7.26 -16.14
C ILE A 88 7.76 7.66 -15.58
N VAL A 89 8.63 8.26 -16.40
CA VAL A 89 9.97 8.67 -15.98
C VAL A 89 9.90 9.72 -14.85
N LYS A 90 9.02 10.71 -14.97
CA LYS A 90 8.86 11.74 -13.94
C LYS A 90 8.37 11.15 -12.62
N ILE A 91 7.40 10.24 -12.65
CA ILE A 91 6.91 9.56 -11.44
C ILE A 91 8.01 8.67 -10.85
N TYR A 92 8.80 8.00 -11.69
CA TYR A 92 9.93 7.17 -11.23
C TYR A 92 11.00 8.02 -10.54
N ASP A 93 11.32 9.22 -11.05
CA ASP A 93 12.20 10.19 -10.41
C ASP A 93 11.65 10.60 -9.03
N TYR A 94 10.33 10.85 -8.91
CA TYR A 94 9.68 11.12 -7.61
C TYR A 94 9.73 9.92 -6.65
N LEU A 95 9.54 8.69 -7.14
CA LEU A 95 9.66 7.49 -6.29
C LEU A 95 11.08 7.32 -5.74
N HIS A 96 12.11 7.64 -6.55
CA HIS A 96 13.50 7.66 -6.09
C HIS A 96 13.71 8.70 -4.99
N GLU A 97 13.24 9.93 -5.19
CA GLU A 97 13.36 11.01 -4.22
C GLU A 97 12.61 10.71 -2.93
N LEU A 98 11.37 10.22 -3.03
CA LEU A 98 10.57 9.80 -1.88
C LEU A 98 11.24 8.67 -1.10
N GLY A 99 11.80 7.67 -1.79
CA GLY A 99 12.50 6.53 -1.19
C GLY A 99 13.77 6.91 -0.44
N GLY A 100 14.36 8.05 -0.76
CA GLY A 100 15.53 8.62 -0.12
C GLY A 100 16.82 7.81 -0.34
N PRO A 101 17.94 8.24 0.26
CA PRO A 101 19.28 7.66 0.02
C PRO A 101 19.40 6.19 0.44
N ASN A 102 18.59 5.74 1.39
CA ASN A 102 18.57 4.35 1.84
C ASN A 102 17.68 3.45 0.99
N GLY A 103 16.98 4.02 0.00
CA GLY A 103 16.16 3.29 -0.96
C GLY A 103 15.03 2.52 -0.32
N MET A 104 14.20 3.20 0.47
CA MET A 104 13.08 2.56 1.15
C MET A 104 11.99 2.07 0.20
N ILE A 105 11.89 2.67 -0.98
CA ILE A 105 11.14 2.11 -2.12
C ILE A 105 12.14 1.27 -2.91
N ARG A 106 12.09 -0.07 -2.71
CA ARG A 106 13.12 -1.01 -3.20
C ARG A 106 13.04 -1.32 -4.67
N ALA A 107 11.83 -1.43 -5.21
CA ALA A 107 11.60 -1.80 -6.59
C ALA A 107 10.34 -1.13 -7.13
N SER A 108 10.29 -0.90 -8.43
CA SER A 108 9.10 -0.53 -9.17
C SER A 108 8.88 -1.50 -10.32
N GLU A 109 7.64 -1.93 -10.51
CA GLU A 109 7.25 -3.02 -11.40
C GLU A 109 6.60 -2.49 -12.68
N PHE A 110 7.05 -2.97 -13.84
CA PHE A 110 6.64 -2.49 -15.15
C PHE A 110 6.07 -3.60 -16.04
N PHE A 111 5.19 -3.24 -16.96
CA PHE A 111 4.88 -4.05 -18.12
C PHE A 111 5.97 -3.91 -19.20
N LEU A 112 6.11 -4.96 -20.03
CA LEU A 112 7.08 -4.99 -21.13
C LEU A 112 6.44 -5.19 -22.52
N TYR A 113 5.12 -5.33 -22.59
CA TYR A 113 4.45 -5.82 -23.80
C TYR A 113 4.38 -4.78 -24.91
N SER A 114 4.19 -3.50 -24.61
CA SER A 114 4.15 -2.45 -25.61
C SER A 114 5.52 -1.81 -25.83
N LYS A 115 5.74 -1.25 -27.03
CA LYS A 115 6.95 -0.45 -27.31
C LYS A 115 7.08 0.71 -26.33
N LYS A 116 5.97 1.40 -26.04
CA LYS A 116 5.93 2.52 -25.09
C LYS A 116 6.42 2.10 -23.70
N ASP A 117 5.96 0.94 -23.20
CA ASP A 117 6.37 0.45 -21.87
C ASP A 117 7.88 0.15 -21.84
N ARG A 118 8.41 -0.51 -22.89
CA ARG A 118 9.86 -0.76 -22.99
C ARG A 118 10.67 0.53 -23.11
N ASP A 119 10.24 1.50 -23.90
CA ASP A 119 10.90 2.80 -24.01
C ASP A 119 10.94 3.53 -22.67
N ALA A 120 9.86 3.45 -21.88
CA ALA A 120 9.83 4.00 -20.52
C ALA A 120 10.79 3.27 -19.59
N VAL A 121 10.81 1.94 -19.64
CA VAL A 121 11.74 1.11 -18.86
C VAL A 121 13.20 1.48 -19.15
N TYR A 122 13.59 1.57 -20.42
CA TYR A 122 14.96 1.97 -20.79
C TYR A 122 15.31 3.34 -20.22
N LYS A 123 14.43 4.34 -20.37
CA LYS A 123 14.66 5.69 -19.81
C LYS A 123 14.76 5.70 -18.28
N CYS A 124 13.98 4.86 -17.57
CA CYS A 124 14.11 4.70 -16.13
C CYS A 124 15.45 4.05 -15.75
N MET A 125 15.89 3.01 -16.46
CA MET A 125 17.19 2.37 -16.24
C MET A 125 18.36 3.32 -16.51
N GLU A 126 18.27 4.18 -17.54
CA GLU A 126 19.27 5.21 -17.85
C GLU A 126 19.49 6.23 -16.74
N ARG A 127 18.54 6.39 -15.79
CA ARG A 127 18.74 7.21 -14.58
C ARG A 127 19.88 6.69 -13.71
N GLY A 128 20.21 5.41 -13.78
CA GLY A 128 21.29 4.80 -13.00
C GLY A 128 21.00 4.74 -11.51
N TYR A 129 19.75 4.92 -11.08
CA TYR A 129 19.36 4.81 -9.68
C TYR A 129 19.54 3.38 -9.17
N LYS A 130 20.12 3.23 -7.98
CA LYS A 130 20.15 1.94 -7.30
C LYS A 130 18.75 1.51 -6.87
N PHE A 131 17.92 2.47 -6.42
CA PHE A 131 16.54 2.27 -5.98
C PHE A 131 15.65 3.42 -6.46
N PRO A 132 14.37 3.13 -6.81
CA PRO A 132 13.80 1.79 -6.96
C PRO A 132 14.50 0.99 -8.05
N GLU A 133 14.69 -0.33 -7.81
CA GLU A 133 15.14 -1.24 -8.87
C GLU A 133 14.01 -1.40 -9.89
N VAL A 134 14.37 -1.33 -11.17
CA VAL A 134 13.41 -1.54 -12.27
C VAL A 134 13.19 -3.04 -12.42
N THR A 135 11.96 -3.49 -12.16
CA THR A 135 11.56 -4.90 -12.32
C THR A 135 10.39 -5.03 -13.26
N SER A 136 10.16 -6.22 -13.78
CA SER A 136 9.05 -6.49 -14.70
C SER A 136 8.03 -7.45 -14.13
N TRP A 137 6.92 -7.54 -14.83
CA TRP A 137 5.91 -8.56 -14.65
C TRP A 137 5.54 -9.20 -15.99
N ILE A 138 5.49 -10.53 -15.99
CA ILE A 138 5.13 -11.32 -17.16
C ILE A 138 4.11 -12.40 -16.79
N ARG A 139 3.46 -12.97 -17.81
CA ARG A 139 2.69 -14.21 -17.67
C ARG A 139 3.65 -15.38 -17.48
N ALA A 140 3.15 -16.50 -16.96
CA ALA A 140 3.92 -17.75 -16.87
C ALA A 140 4.08 -18.37 -18.28
N SER A 141 4.97 -17.80 -19.09
CA SER A 141 5.26 -18.20 -20.50
C SER A 141 6.73 -18.01 -20.83
N LYS A 142 7.33 -19.05 -21.48
CA LYS A 142 8.72 -19.01 -21.93
C LYS A 142 9.01 -17.88 -22.94
N GLU A 143 8.06 -17.56 -23.79
CA GLU A 143 8.21 -16.50 -24.79
C GLU A 143 8.40 -15.14 -24.13
N ASP A 144 7.77 -14.92 -22.99
CA ASP A 144 7.83 -13.64 -22.29
C ASP A 144 9.20 -13.41 -21.63
N PHE A 145 10.00 -14.47 -21.31
CA PHE A 145 11.37 -14.31 -20.79
C PHE A 145 12.33 -13.66 -21.77
N LYS A 146 12.11 -13.83 -23.08
CA LYS A 146 12.92 -13.14 -24.09
C LYS A 146 12.88 -11.63 -23.94
N LEU A 147 11.70 -11.08 -23.62
CA LEU A 147 11.54 -9.65 -23.38
C LEU A 147 12.32 -9.19 -22.16
N VAL A 148 12.27 -9.97 -21.07
CA VAL A 148 13.02 -9.69 -19.83
C VAL A 148 14.53 -9.68 -20.08
N LYS A 149 15.01 -10.67 -20.83
CA LYS A 149 16.44 -10.84 -21.18
C LYS A 149 16.92 -9.76 -22.12
N GLU A 150 16.17 -9.45 -23.18
CA GLU A 150 16.50 -8.39 -24.16
C GLU A 150 16.69 -7.02 -23.50
N ILE A 151 15.90 -6.73 -22.46
CA ILE A 151 16.00 -5.49 -21.69
C ILE A 151 17.14 -5.53 -20.66
N GLY A 152 17.66 -6.73 -20.33
CA GLY A 152 18.74 -6.91 -19.36
C GLY A 152 18.29 -6.86 -17.91
N MET A 153 17.01 -7.14 -17.63
CA MET A 153 16.48 -7.20 -16.29
C MET A 153 16.94 -8.45 -15.56
N LYS A 154 17.18 -8.31 -14.25
CA LYS A 154 17.65 -9.40 -13.36
C LYS A 154 16.52 -10.09 -12.61
N GLU A 155 15.35 -9.46 -12.51
CA GLU A 155 14.20 -9.95 -11.76
C GLU A 155 12.91 -9.72 -12.56
N THR A 156 12.00 -10.70 -12.50
CA THR A 156 10.66 -10.57 -13.07
C THR A 156 9.59 -11.20 -12.18
N GLY A 157 8.43 -10.55 -12.09
CA GLY A 157 7.23 -11.13 -11.53
C GLY A 157 6.62 -12.17 -12.47
N ILE A 158 6.20 -13.31 -11.93
CA ILE A 158 5.52 -14.40 -12.64
C ILE A 158 4.19 -14.66 -11.96
N LEU A 159 3.09 -14.62 -12.72
CA LEU A 159 1.77 -14.91 -12.19
C LEU A 159 1.61 -16.41 -11.91
N VAL A 160 1.33 -16.75 -10.66
CA VAL A 160 1.10 -18.12 -10.19
C VAL A 160 -0.25 -18.16 -9.49
N SER A 161 -1.27 -18.72 -10.14
CA SER A 161 -2.57 -18.91 -9.51
C SER A 161 -2.51 -20.01 -8.46
N CYS A 162 -2.97 -19.76 -7.25
CA CYS A 162 -2.84 -20.70 -6.14
C CYS A 162 -4.17 -21.14 -5.49
N SER A 163 -5.29 -20.50 -5.81
CA SER A 163 -6.60 -20.93 -5.34
C SER A 163 -7.26 -21.94 -6.28
N ASP A 164 -8.07 -22.83 -5.74
CA ASP A 164 -8.85 -23.77 -6.54
C ASP A 164 -9.88 -23.07 -7.45
N TYR A 165 -10.30 -21.85 -7.13
CA TYR A 165 -11.08 -21.01 -8.04
C TYR A 165 -10.34 -20.77 -9.35
N HIS A 166 -9.04 -20.48 -9.28
CA HIS A 166 -8.24 -20.23 -10.47
C HIS A 166 -7.75 -21.51 -11.10
N ILE A 167 -7.26 -22.47 -10.31
CA ILE A 167 -6.70 -23.74 -10.82
C ILE A 167 -7.77 -24.51 -11.58
N PHE A 168 -8.90 -24.82 -10.94
CA PHE A 168 -9.93 -25.67 -11.53
C PHE A 168 -10.88 -24.89 -12.47
N LEU A 169 -11.30 -23.68 -12.09
CA LEU A 169 -12.37 -22.97 -12.84
C LEU A 169 -11.81 -22.11 -13.97
N LYS A 170 -10.63 -21.49 -13.80
CA LYS A 170 -9.98 -20.63 -14.80
C LYS A 170 -9.04 -21.43 -15.70
N LEU A 171 -8.09 -22.17 -15.10
CA LEU A 171 -7.05 -22.89 -15.83
C LEU A 171 -7.49 -24.28 -16.32
N LYS A 172 -8.55 -24.86 -15.74
CA LYS A 172 -9.03 -26.21 -16.04
C LYS A 172 -7.97 -27.29 -15.81
N MET A 173 -7.19 -27.12 -14.74
CA MET A 173 -6.10 -28.03 -14.33
C MET A 173 -6.41 -28.66 -12.98
N THR A 174 -5.75 -29.79 -12.67
CA THR A 174 -5.61 -30.28 -11.30
C THR A 174 -4.54 -29.49 -10.58
N ARG A 175 -4.46 -29.59 -9.25
CA ARG A 175 -3.39 -28.95 -8.47
C ARG A 175 -2.00 -29.44 -8.89
N ARG A 176 -1.85 -30.74 -9.19
CA ARG A 176 -0.61 -31.33 -9.68
C ARG A 176 -0.20 -30.72 -11.03
N GLN A 177 -1.11 -30.66 -11.98
CA GLN A 177 -0.84 -30.07 -13.29
C GLN A 177 -0.44 -28.60 -13.19
N ALA A 178 -1.11 -27.82 -12.35
CA ALA A 178 -0.78 -26.42 -12.13
C ALA A 178 0.61 -26.26 -11.48
N MET A 179 0.91 -27.05 -10.45
CA MET A 179 2.22 -27.06 -9.79
C MET A 179 3.34 -27.40 -10.77
N ASP A 180 3.21 -28.49 -11.53
CA ASP A 180 4.24 -28.95 -12.48
C ASP A 180 4.45 -27.91 -13.58
N HIS A 181 3.37 -27.30 -14.09
CA HIS A 181 3.45 -26.22 -15.08
C HIS A 181 4.24 -25.02 -14.55
N TYR A 182 3.87 -24.49 -13.37
CA TYR A 182 4.54 -23.32 -12.81
C TYR A 182 6.00 -23.59 -12.44
N LEU A 183 6.30 -24.75 -11.87
CA LEU A 183 7.69 -25.14 -11.57
C LEU A 183 8.53 -25.28 -12.84
N SER A 184 7.96 -25.76 -13.95
CA SER A 184 8.65 -25.79 -15.25
C SER A 184 8.99 -24.36 -15.73
N VAL A 185 8.03 -23.43 -15.68
CA VAL A 185 8.26 -22.04 -16.08
C VAL A 185 9.31 -21.35 -15.19
N ILE A 186 9.27 -21.63 -13.90
CA ILE A 186 10.24 -21.07 -12.93
C ILE A 186 11.66 -21.62 -13.21
N ARG A 187 11.82 -22.91 -13.53
CA ARG A 187 13.10 -23.47 -13.95
C ARG A 187 13.63 -22.77 -15.20
N ASP A 188 12.80 -22.59 -16.21
CA ASP A 188 13.20 -21.87 -17.43
C ASP A 188 13.71 -20.45 -17.13
N CYS A 189 13.05 -19.76 -16.17
CA CYS A 189 13.47 -18.45 -15.70
C CYS A 189 14.85 -18.47 -15.05
N LEU A 190 15.08 -19.46 -14.16
CA LEU A 190 16.34 -19.65 -13.45
C LEU A 190 17.48 -20.06 -14.39
N GLU A 191 17.21 -20.89 -15.39
CA GLU A 191 18.17 -21.28 -16.43
C GLU A 191 18.65 -20.08 -17.26
N GLU A 192 17.79 -19.06 -17.42
CA GLU A 192 18.16 -17.79 -18.06
C GLU A 192 18.91 -16.82 -17.13
N GLY A 193 19.15 -17.21 -15.86
CA GLY A 193 19.83 -16.39 -14.85
C GLY A 193 18.97 -15.27 -14.27
N ILE A 194 17.65 -15.33 -14.44
CA ILE A 194 16.70 -14.36 -13.97
C ILE A 194 16.10 -14.79 -12.63
N SER A 195 16.03 -13.90 -11.65
CA SER A 195 15.36 -14.14 -10.36
C SER A 195 13.83 -14.04 -10.52
N PRO A 196 13.08 -15.13 -10.29
CA PRO A 196 11.62 -15.07 -10.36
C PRO A 196 11.03 -14.53 -9.05
N ARG A 197 10.01 -13.66 -9.16
CA ARG A 197 9.11 -13.29 -8.08
C ARG A 197 7.75 -13.92 -8.35
N CYS A 198 7.43 -14.99 -7.63
CA CYS A 198 6.19 -15.76 -7.80
C CYS A 198 5.03 -15.02 -7.13
N HIS A 199 4.09 -14.50 -7.93
CA HIS A 199 2.88 -13.84 -7.44
C HIS A 199 1.82 -14.92 -7.20
N LEU A 200 1.60 -15.30 -5.94
CA LEU A 200 0.60 -16.28 -5.52
C LEU A 200 -0.80 -15.65 -5.58
N GLU A 201 -1.39 -15.64 -6.76
CA GLU A 201 -2.68 -15.02 -7.07
C GLU A 201 -3.80 -15.69 -6.29
N ASP A 202 -4.62 -14.88 -5.60
CA ASP A 202 -5.81 -15.31 -4.84
C ASP A 202 -5.50 -16.17 -3.61
N ILE A 203 -4.43 -15.82 -2.89
CA ILE A 203 -3.95 -16.60 -1.75
C ILE A 203 -4.97 -16.65 -0.59
N THR A 204 -5.77 -15.61 -0.42
CA THR A 204 -6.78 -15.52 0.64
C THR A 204 -8.01 -16.40 0.43
N ARG A 205 -8.03 -17.18 -0.68
CA ARG A 205 -8.99 -18.27 -0.94
C ARG A 205 -8.29 -19.58 -1.29
N ALA A 206 -6.97 -19.67 -1.11
CA ALA A 206 -6.18 -20.86 -1.43
C ALA A 206 -6.14 -21.86 -0.27
N ASP A 207 -5.88 -23.11 -0.60
CA ASP A 207 -5.53 -24.13 0.38
C ASP A 207 -4.06 -23.94 0.80
N ILE A 208 -3.86 -23.30 1.94
CA ILE A 208 -2.52 -22.90 2.39
C ILE A 208 -1.64 -24.11 2.64
N TYR A 209 -2.13 -25.11 3.37
CA TYR A 209 -1.32 -26.28 3.73
C TYR A 209 -1.33 -27.40 2.68
N GLY A 210 -2.42 -27.54 1.93
CA GLY A 210 -2.53 -28.54 0.89
C GLY A 210 -1.93 -28.14 -0.46
N TYR A 211 -1.69 -26.82 -0.70
CA TYR A 211 -1.13 -26.35 -1.96
C TYR A 211 -0.02 -25.31 -1.81
N VAL A 212 -0.24 -24.21 -1.08
CA VAL A 212 0.69 -23.07 -1.04
C VAL A 212 2.01 -23.47 -0.38
N VAL A 213 1.97 -24.06 0.81
CA VAL A 213 3.19 -24.51 1.53
C VAL A 213 3.96 -25.57 0.73
N PRO A 214 3.33 -26.63 0.20
CA PRO A 214 4.02 -27.57 -0.70
C PRO A 214 4.68 -26.90 -1.90
N PHE A 215 3.99 -25.96 -2.56
CA PHE A 215 4.56 -25.22 -3.67
C PHE A 215 5.78 -24.38 -3.25
N CYS A 216 5.70 -23.64 -2.15
CA CYS A 216 6.82 -22.86 -1.64
C CYS A 216 8.02 -23.74 -1.23
N LEU A 217 7.79 -24.95 -0.71
CA LEU A 217 8.86 -25.92 -0.43
C LEU A 217 9.61 -26.33 -1.71
N GLU A 218 8.89 -26.54 -2.82
CA GLU A 218 9.53 -26.81 -4.12
C GLU A 218 10.33 -25.59 -4.62
N LEU A 219 9.80 -24.35 -4.43
CA LEU A 219 10.57 -23.14 -4.75
C LEU A 219 11.87 -23.04 -3.95
N MET A 220 11.86 -23.40 -2.66
CA MET A 220 13.07 -23.39 -1.84
C MET A 220 14.08 -24.44 -2.27
N LYS A 221 13.64 -25.60 -2.79
CA LYS A 221 14.52 -26.59 -3.41
C LYS A 221 15.17 -26.03 -4.67
N LEU A 222 14.40 -25.42 -5.57
CA LEU A 222 14.93 -24.77 -6.77
C LEU A 222 15.90 -23.64 -6.45
N MET A 223 15.58 -22.79 -5.47
CA MET A 223 16.48 -21.74 -5.02
C MET A 223 17.83 -22.30 -4.54
N LYS A 224 17.81 -23.42 -3.82
CA LYS A 224 19.03 -24.11 -3.38
C LYS A 224 19.79 -24.75 -4.54
N GLU A 225 19.09 -25.29 -5.52
CA GLU A 225 19.69 -25.93 -6.71
C GLU A 225 20.39 -24.90 -7.59
N TYR A 226 19.71 -23.81 -7.94
CA TYR A 226 20.21 -22.78 -8.88
C TYR A 226 21.04 -21.68 -8.23
N GLN A 227 21.04 -21.58 -6.90
CA GLN A 227 21.70 -20.48 -6.15
C GLN A 227 21.24 -19.08 -6.60
N ILE A 228 19.99 -18.96 -7.09
CA ILE A 228 19.34 -17.72 -7.49
C ILE A 228 18.16 -17.48 -6.55
N PRO A 229 17.99 -16.27 -5.95
CA PRO A 229 16.86 -15.99 -5.10
C PRO A 229 15.51 -16.14 -5.81
N ILE A 230 14.56 -16.77 -5.13
CA ILE A 230 13.17 -16.88 -5.58
C ILE A 230 12.29 -16.13 -4.57
N LYS A 231 11.68 -15.02 -5.01
CA LYS A 231 10.77 -14.26 -4.17
C LYS A 231 9.34 -14.79 -4.24
N VAL A 232 8.62 -14.68 -3.15
CA VAL A 232 7.21 -15.08 -3.01
C VAL A 232 6.38 -13.85 -2.67
N ARG A 233 5.47 -13.46 -3.55
CA ARG A 233 4.50 -12.40 -3.30
C ARG A 233 3.14 -13.02 -2.98
N ALA A 234 2.69 -12.88 -1.74
CA ALA A 234 1.36 -13.29 -1.31
C ALA A 234 0.33 -12.24 -1.76
N CYS A 235 -0.59 -12.60 -2.66
CA CYS A 235 -1.52 -11.66 -3.27
C CYS A 235 -2.94 -11.86 -2.72
N ASP A 236 -3.39 -10.92 -1.89
CA ASP A 236 -4.79 -10.78 -1.49
C ASP A 236 -5.60 -10.15 -2.63
N THR A 237 -5.76 -10.91 -3.71
CA THR A 237 -6.31 -10.46 -4.99
C THR A 237 -7.71 -9.89 -4.87
N MET A 238 -8.51 -10.41 -3.94
CA MET A 238 -9.91 -10.02 -3.76
C MET A 238 -10.14 -9.16 -2.50
N GLY A 239 -9.07 -8.75 -1.81
CA GLY A 239 -9.17 -7.96 -0.59
C GLY A 239 -9.89 -8.67 0.56
N TYR A 240 -9.91 -10.00 0.58
CA TYR A 240 -10.58 -10.80 1.61
C TYR A 240 -9.75 -11.07 2.85
N GLY A 241 -8.46 -10.75 2.84
CA GLY A 241 -7.58 -10.89 3.97
C GLY A 241 -8.09 -10.13 5.20
N VAL A 242 -7.85 -10.68 6.37
CA VAL A 242 -8.15 -10.04 7.65
C VAL A 242 -6.98 -10.19 8.61
N ASN A 243 -6.77 -9.18 9.42
CA ASN A 243 -5.67 -9.11 10.39
C ASN A 243 -6.11 -9.36 11.84
N TYR A 244 -7.31 -9.91 12.04
CA TYR A 244 -7.84 -10.16 13.37
C TYR A 244 -7.13 -11.34 14.05
N PRO A 245 -6.71 -11.20 15.32
CA PRO A 245 -6.19 -12.33 16.09
C PRO A 245 -7.17 -13.50 16.08
N GLY A 246 -6.67 -14.72 15.90
CA GLY A 246 -7.51 -15.93 15.88
C GLY A 246 -8.34 -16.13 14.62
N ALA A 247 -8.23 -15.25 13.61
CA ALA A 247 -8.88 -15.48 12.32
C ALA A 247 -8.29 -16.72 11.61
N VAL A 248 -9.17 -17.51 10.99
CA VAL A 248 -8.79 -18.77 10.33
C VAL A 248 -8.22 -18.51 8.94
N ILE A 249 -7.21 -19.30 8.55
CA ILE A 249 -6.79 -19.39 7.14
C ILE A 249 -7.94 -19.95 6.26
N PRO A 250 -8.03 -19.57 4.98
CA PRO A 250 -7.06 -18.74 4.25
C PRO A 250 -7.25 -17.22 4.40
N ARG A 251 -8.14 -16.73 5.27
CA ARG A 251 -8.37 -15.29 5.44
C ARG A 251 -7.36 -14.59 6.36
N SER A 252 -6.69 -15.31 7.24
CA SER A 252 -5.72 -14.75 8.21
C SER A 252 -4.42 -14.32 7.53
N VAL A 253 -4.14 -13.00 7.45
CA VAL A 253 -2.88 -12.48 6.91
C VAL A 253 -1.69 -13.01 7.70
N GLN A 254 -1.73 -12.92 9.03
CA GLN A 254 -0.68 -13.44 9.91
C GLN A 254 -0.49 -14.96 9.77
N GLY A 255 -1.58 -15.70 9.58
CA GLY A 255 -1.54 -17.15 9.36
C GLY A 255 -0.89 -17.52 8.03
N ILE A 256 -1.19 -16.78 6.95
CA ILE A 256 -0.58 -16.97 5.63
C ILE A 256 0.93 -16.69 5.69
N ILE A 257 1.34 -15.55 6.25
CA ILE A 257 2.76 -15.19 6.34
C ILE A 257 3.53 -16.18 7.21
N TYR A 258 2.95 -16.61 8.34
CA TYR A 258 3.52 -17.64 9.19
C TYR A 258 3.71 -18.97 8.42
N ALA A 259 2.72 -19.39 7.64
CA ALA A 259 2.81 -20.63 6.86
C ALA A 259 3.92 -20.55 5.80
N ILE A 260 4.03 -19.45 5.07
CA ILE A 260 5.08 -19.24 4.06
C ILE A 260 6.46 -19.18 4.71
N HIS A 261 6.63 -18.40 5.79
CA HIS A 261 7.93 -18.26 6.43
C HIS A 261 8.32 -19.47 7.25
N THR A 262 7.47 -19.87 8.20
CA THR A 262 7.83 -20.88 9.21
C THR A 262 7.66 -22.32 8.69
N ASN A 263 6.59 -22.60 7.94
CA ASN A 263 6.32 -23.96 7.49
C ASN A 263 6.97 -24.27 6.14
N ALA A 264 7.09 -23.31 5.23
CA ALA A 264 7.77 -23.51 3.95
C ALA A 264 9.24 -23.05 3.96
N GLY A 265 9.71 -22.37 5.01
CA GLY A 265 11.10 -21.94 5.16
C GLY A 265 11.52 -20.80 4.23
N VAL A 266 10.59 -20.01 3.70
CA VAL A 266 10.92 -18.85 2.87
C VAL A 266 11.53 -17.74 3.73
N PRO A 267 12.75 -17.23 3.43
CA PRO A 267 13.37 -16.15 4.16
C PRO A 267 12.51 -14.87 4.15
N HIS A 268 12.55 -14.10 5.22
CA HIS A 268 11.78 -12.86 5.37
C HIS A 268 11.94 -11.89 4.18
N GLU A 269 13.18 -11.70 3.74
CA GLU A 269 13.57 -10.79 2.67
C GLU A 269 13.08 -11.22 1.29
N LEU A 270 12.61 -12.46 1.16
CA LEU A 270 12.04 -13.02 -0.06
C LEU A 270 10.51 -13.07 -0.04
N ILE A 271 9.88 -12.61 1.05
CA ILE A 271 8.42 -12.55 1.17
C ILE A 271 7.94 -11.12 0.96
N GLU A 272 6.94 -10.97 0.10
CA GLU A 272 6.27 -9.72 -0.19
C GLU A 272 4.74 -9.91 -0.10
N TRP A 273 4.06 -8.92 0.45
CA TRP A 273 2.60 -8.86 0.51
C TRP A 273 2.07 -7.88 -0.52
N HIS A 274 1.02 -8.26 -1.25
CA HIS A 274 0.27 -7.41 -2.17
C HIS A 274 -1.21 -7.50 -1.83
N GLY A 275 -1.85 -6.37 -1.51
CA GLY A 275 -3.22 -6.33 -1.05
C GLY A 275 -4.09 -5.37 -1.83
N HIS A 276 -5.33 -5.82 -2.18
CA HIS A 276 -6.39 -4.96 -2.69
C HIS A 276 -7.29 -4.44 -1.57
N ASN A 277 -8.03 -3.36 -1.85
CA ASN A 277 -8.75 -2.58 -0.83
C ASN A 277 -10.26 -2.79 -0.81
N ASP A 278 -10.75 -3.91 -1.35
CA ASP A 278 -12.18 -4.17 -1.52
C ASP A 278 -12.98 -4.14 -0.20
N PHE A 279 -12.33 -4.41 0.92
CA PHE A 279 -12.93 -4.34 2.27
C PHE A 279 -12.25 -3.31 3.19
N TYR A 280 -11.64 -2.26 2.64
CA TYR A 280 -10.97 -1.18 3.40
C TYR A 280 -9.86 -1.67 4.35
N LYS A 281 -9.15 -2.76 4.00
CA LYS A 281 -8.13 -3.37 4.85
C LYS A 281 -6.72 -3.38 4.26
N ALA A 282 -6.53 -2.83 3.07
CA ALA A 282 -5.26 -2.94 2.37
C ALA A 282 -4.07 -2.45 3.22
N VAL A 283 -4.17 -1.28 3.86
CA VAL A 283 -3.11 -0.73 4.72
C VAL A 283 -2.89 -1.61 5.94
N SER A 284 -3.94 -1.89 6.71
CA SER A 284 -3.80 -2.69 7.95
C SER A 284 -3.32 -4.12 7.70
N ASN A 285 -3.69 -4.73 6.58
CA ASN A 285 -3.21 -6.04 6.18
C ASN A 285 -1.73 -6.00 5.77
N SER A 286 -1.29 -4.97 5.06
CA SER A 286 0.11 -4.77 4.68
C SER A 286 1.01 -4.53 5.90
N THR A 287 0.56 -3.70 6.85
CA THR A 287 1.23 -3.52 8.14
C THR A 287 1.32 -4.84 8.91
N THR A 288 0.23 -5.61 8.93
CA THR A 288 0.21 -6.93 9.56
C THR A 288 1.20 -7.88 8.90
N ALA A 289 1.32 -7.88 7.58
CA ALA A 289 2.29 -8.72 6.90
C ALA A 289 3.73 -8.40 7.36
N TRP A 290 4.09 -7.13 7.52
CA TRP A 290 5.38 -6.74 8.11
C TRP A 290 5.55 -7.27 9.54
N LEU A 291 4.54 -7.13 10.39
CA LEU A 291 4.61 -7.55 11.79
C LEU A 291 4.80 -9.06 11.97
N TYR A 292 4.42 -9.85 10.97
CA TYR A 292 4.42 -11.32 11.08
C TYR A 292 5.43 -12.05 10.18
N GLY A 293 6.33 -11.31 9.50
CA GLY A 293 7.47 -11.98 8.85
C GLY A 293 7.68 -11.64 7.38
N CYS A 294 6.93 -10.71 6.82
CA CYS A 294 7.10 -10.23 5.46
C CYS A 294 8.02 -9.00 5.46
N SER A 295 9.08 -8.96 4.65
CA SER A 295 9.93 -7.77 4.56
C SER A 295 9.41 -6.75 3.57
N GLY A 296 8.84 -7.18 2.45
CA GLY A 296 8.32 -6.29 1.41
C GLY A 296 6.81 -6.11 1.45
N VAL A 297 6.31 -4.90 1.25
CA VAL A 297 4.89 -4.66 0.93
C VAL A 297 4.79 -3.96 -0.42
N ASN A 298 3.89 -4.47 -1.25
CA ASN A 298 3.67 -3.95 -2.60
C ASN A 298 2.51 -2.98 -2.62
N THR A 299 2.73 -1.81 -3.20
CA THR A 299 1.86 -0.64 -3.12
C THR A 299 1.70 0.02 -4.48
N SER A 300 0.77 0.95 -4.59
CA SER A 300 0.70 1.90 -5.69
C SER A 300 0.47 3.31 -5.18
N LEU A 301 0.88 4.31 -5.94
CA LEU A 301 0.60 5.71 -5.60
C LEU A 301 -0.91 5.93 -5.47
N PHE A 302 -1.32 6.54 -4.37
CA PHE A 302 -2.72 6.85 -4.02
C PHE A 302 -3.64 5.62 -3.99
N GLY A 303 -3.06 4.42 -3.89
CA GLY A 303 -3.81 3.18 -3.96
C GLY A 303 -4.46 2.93 -5.32
N ILE A 304 -4.00 3.57 -6.40
CA ILE A 304 -4.57 3.37 -7.74
C ILE A 304 -4.39 1.92 -8.16
N GLY A 305 -5.47 1.26 -8.55
CA GLY A 305 -5.47 -0.13 -8.98
C GLY A 305 -6.86 -0.60 -9.37
N GLU A 306 -6.98 -1.84 -9.82
CA GLU A 306 -8.26 -2.40 -10.24
C GLU A 306 -9.30 -2.39 -9.12
N ARG A 307 -10.57 -2.28 -9.47
CA ARG A 307 -11.74 -2.22 -8.58
C ARG A 307 -11.63 -1.07 -7.56
N THR A 308 -11.36 -1.38 -6.31
CA THR A 308 -11.23 -0.41 -5.21
C THR A 308 -9.79 0.02 -4.93
N GLY A 309 -8.85 -0.49 -5.74
CA GLY A 309 -7.44 -0.14 -5.68
C GLY A 309 -6.58 -1.05 -4.81
N ASN A 310 -5.33 -0.67 -4.69
CA ASN A 310 -4.26 -1.36 -3.98
C ASN A 310 -3.97 -0.71 -2.61
N THR A 311 -2.97 -1.23 -1.92
CA THR A 311 -2.40 -0.55 -0.75
C THR A 311 -1.78 0.79 -1.18
N PRO A 312 -2.20 1.94 -0.62
CA PRO A 312 -1.62 3.23 -0.94
C PRO A 312 -0.16 3.33 -0.47
N LEU A 313 0.75 3.74 -1.36
CA LEU A 313 2.17 3.85 -1.08
C LEU A 313 2.45 4.85 0.05
N GLU A 314 1.84 6.03 -0.02
CA GLU A 314 1.99 7.08 0.97
C GLU A 314 1.54 6.65 2.38
N ALA A 315 0.51 5.81 2.47
CA ALA A 315 0.09 5.26 3.75
C ALA A 315 1.18 4.37 4.36
N MET A 316 1.82 3.52 3.55
CA MET A 316 2.87 2.62 4.03
C MET A 316 4.16 3.35 4.40
N VAL A 317 4.43 4.52 3.82
CA VAL A 317 5.53 5.41 4.25
C VAL A 317 5.30 5.84 5.71
N PHE A 318 4.09 6.26 6.06
CA PHE A 318 3.77 6.66 7.45
C PHE A 318 3.64 5.47 8.39
N GLU A 319 3.13 4.32 7.92
CA GLU A 319 3.14 3.08 8.72
C GLU A 319 4.59 2.65 9.05
N TYR A 320 5.50 2.72 8.07
CA TYR A 320 6.92 2.47 8.32
C TYR A 320 7.47 3.38 9.42
N ALA A 321 7.25 4.69 9.30
CA ALA A 321 7.74 5.67 10.25
C ALA A 321 7.22 5.41 11.68
N GLN A 322 5.95 5.01 11.81
CA GLN A 322 5.36 4.67 13.11
C GLN A 322 5.97 3.39 13.70
N LEU A 323 6.22 2.36 12.89
CA LEU A 323 6.80 1.10 13.35
C LEU A 323 8.28 1.21 13.70
N LYS A 324 9.04 2.01 12.97
CA LYS A 324 10.50 2.14 13.14
C LYS A 324 10.93 3.34 13.97
N GLY A 325 10.03 4.31 14.19
CA GLY A 325 10.31 5.54 14.93
C GLY A 325 11.04 6.61 14.12
N ASP A 326 11.34 6.36 12.84
CA ASP A 326 11.95 7.31 11.93
C ASP A 326 11.57 7.06 10.47
N LEU A 327 11.91 7.99 9.58
CA LEU A 327 11.64 7.89 8.14
C LEU A 327 12.74 7.16 7.35
N ASN A 328 13.84 6.79 7.98
CA ASN A 328 15.01 6.16 7.34
C ASN A 328 15.46 6.89 6.05
N GLY A 329 15.45 8.22 6.08
CA GLY A 329 15.85 9.06 4.97
C GLY A 329 14.79 9.31 3.89
N MET A 330 13.57 8.78 4.00
CA MET A 330 12.49 9.09 3.07
C MET A 330 12.12 10.58 3.10
N ASN A 331 11.92 11.16 1.90
CA ASN A 331 11.48 12.55 1.73
C ASN A 331 9.96 12.63 1.54
N THR A 332 9.24 12.72 2.63
CA THR A 332 7.76 12.71 2.60
C THR A 332 7.12 13.94 1.97
N ARG A 333 7.88 15.05 1.79
CA ARG A 333 7.37 16.25 1.09
C ARG A 333 7.02 15.97 -0.38
N VAL A 334 7.74 15.04 -0.99
CA VAL A 334 7.49 14.57 -2.35
C VAL A 334 6.07 14.01 -2.54
N ILE A 335 5.44 13.52 -1.48
CA ILE A 335 4.04 13.03 -1.53
C ILE A 335 3.09 14.14 -1.98
N THR A 336 3.29 15.37 -1.49
CA THR A 336 2.48 16.53 -1.91
C THR A 336 2.76 16.92 -3.35
N GLU A 337 4.03 16.93 -3.76
CA GLU A 337 4.42 17.23 -5.14
C GLU A 337 3.87 16.20 -6.13
N LEU A 338 3.89 14.91 -5.75
CA LEU A 338 3.26 13.83 -6.50
C LEU A 338 1.74 14.05 -6.64
N ALA A 339 1.05 14.38 -5.54
CA ALA A 339 -0.38 14.64 -5.58
C ALA A 339 -0.72 15.80 -6.53
N GLU A 340 0.03 16.91 -6.45
CA GLU A 340 -0.13 18.04 -7.36
C GLU A 340 0.16 17.66 -8.81
N TYR A 341 1.22 16.90 -9.07
CA TYR A 341 1.56 16.43 -10.41
C TYR A 341 0.44 15.57 -11.00
N TYR A 342 -0.13 14.66 -10.20
CA TYR A 342 -1.24 13.80 -10.63
C TYR A 342 -2.50 14.61 -10.96
N GLU A 343 -2.83 15.62 -10.16
CA GLU A 343 -4.01 16.46 -10.42
C GLU A 343 -3.81 17.38 -11.63
N LYS A 344 -2.65 18.04 -11.74
CA LYS A 344 -2.39 19.07 -12.77
C LYS A 344 -1.99 18.49 -14.13
N GLU A 345 -1.05 17.50 -14.14
CA GLU A 345 -0.42 17.02 -15.37
C GLU A 345 -1.00 15.69 -15.86
N ILE A 346 -1.52 14.87 -14.95
CA ILE A 346 -2.10 13.56 -15.28
C ILE A 346 -3.64 13.65 -15.35
N GLY A 347 -4.24 14.65 -14.71
CA GLY A 347 -5.69 14.86 -14.65
C GLY A 347 -6.41 13.85 -13.75
N TYR A 348 -5.69 13.20 -12.83
CA TYR A 348 -6.28 12.30 -11.85
C TYR A 348 -6.81 13.09 -10.65
N GLN A 349 -8.12 13.01 -10.42
CA GLN A 349 -8.76 13.72 -9.31
C GLN A 349 -8.63 12.92 -8.02
N ILE A 350 -7.78 13.38 -7.10
CA ILE A 350 -7.64 12.77 -5.78
C ILE A 350 -8.87 13.15 -4.93
N PRO A 351 -9.60 12.18 -4.34
CA PRO A 351 -10.71 12.51 -3.46
C PRO A 351 -10.28 13.47 -2.34
N PRO A 352 -11.00 14.58 -2.10
CA PRO A 352 -10.50 15.66 -1.25
C PRO A 352 -10.16 15.27 0.19
N ARG A 353 -10.70 14.16 0.70
CA ARG A 353 -10.47 13.67 2.07
C ARG A 353 -9.55 12.44 2.13
N THR A 354 -8.87 12.10 1.04
CA THR A 354 -7.87 11.02 1.07
C THR A 354 -6.76 11.38 2.06
N PRO A 355 -6.44 10.51 3.01
CA PRO A 355 -5.37 10.77 3.98
C PRO A 355 -4.07 11.19 3.31
N PHE A 356 -3.36 12.14 3.89
CA PHE A 356 -2.07 12.72 3.49
C PHE A 356 -2.09 13.51 2.17
N VAL A 357 -2.87 13.14 1.17
CA VAL A 357 -2.79 13.66 -0.21
C VAL A 357 -4.01 14.47 -0.64
N GLY A 358 -5.17 14.21 -0.09
CA GLY A 358 -6.39 14.96 -0.43
C GLY A 358 -6.31 16.43 0.01
N LYS A 359 -6.85 17.35 -0.78
CA LYS A 359 -6.78 18.78 -0.47
C LYS A 359 -7.41 19.20 0.87
N ASN A 360 -8.29 18.35 1.42
CA ASN A 360 -8.98 18.61 2.69
C ASN A 360 -8.60 17.62 3.81
N PHE A 361 -7.51 16.86 3.67
CA PHE A 361 -7.19 15.80 4.65
C PHE A 361 -6.92 16.36 6.06
N ASN A 362 -6.33 17.56 6.16
CA ASN A 362 -5.99 18.26 7.41
C ASN A 362 -6.76 19.55 7.59
N VAL A 363 -7.97 19.66 7.01
CA VAL A 363 -8.83 20.84 7.09
C VAL A 363 -9.88 20.66 8.18
N THR A 364 -9.88 21.58 9.17
CA THR A 364 -10.94 21.68 10.18
C THR A 364 -11.97 22.75 9.80
N ARG A 365 -13.20 22.63 10.33
CA ARG A 365 -14.29 23.58 10.06
C ARG A 365 -14.96 24.08 11.33
N ALA A 366 -14.95 23.29 12.41
CA ALA A 366 -15.62 23.64 13.65
C ALA A 366 -14.86 24.76 14.39
N GLY A 367 -15.57 25.79 14.83
CA GLY A 367 -14.98 26.95 15.52
C GLY A 367 -14.20 26.58 16.79
N ILE A 368 -14.66 25.57 17.54
CA ILE A 368 -13.94 25.06 18.72
C ILE A 368 -12.60 24.41 18.35
N HIS A 369 -12.52 23.71 17.20
CA HIS A 369 -11.28 23.13 16.71
C HIS A 369 -10.31 24.22 16.24
N ALA A 370 -10.81 25.23 15.53
CA ALA A 370 -10.01 26.38 15.11
C ALA A 370 -9.45 27.19 16.30
N ASP A 371 -10.23 27.38 17.36
CA ASP A 371 -9.75 28.03 18.59
C ASP A 371 -8.67 27.18 19.30
N GLY A 372 -8.80 25.86 19.27
CA GLY A 372 -7.77 24.95 19.75
C GLY A 372 -6.47 25.08 18.96
N LEU A 373 -6.53 25.05 17.63
CA LEU A 373 -5.36 25.19 16.74
C LEU A 373 -4.64 26.54 16.94
N LEU A 374 -5.38 27.65 17.16
CA LEU A 374 -4.78 28.95 17.46
C LEU A 374 -4.03 28.96 18.81
N LYS A 375 -4.47 28.18 19.77
CA LYS A 375 -3.81 28.06 21.07
C LYS A 375 -2.56 27.20 21.01
N ASN A 376 -2.70 26.03 20.42
CA ASN A 376 -1.63 25.08 20.15
C ASN A 376 -2.07 24.11 19.05
N GLU A 377 -1.32 24.03 17.97
CA GLU A 377 -1.64 23.20 16.81
C GLU A 377 -1.74 21.71 17.17
N GLU A 378 -0.94 21.21 18.15
CA GLU A 378 -0.94 19.82 18.59
C GLU A 378 -2.29 19.35 19.17
N ILE A 379 -3.20 20.27 19.52
CA ILE A 379 -4.52 19.90 20.04
C ILE A 379 -5.34 19.12 19.00
N TYR A 380 -5.20 19.47 17.71
CA TYR A 380 -5.95 18.86 16.62
C TYR A 380 -5.08 18.42 15.42
N ASN A 381 -3.75 18.43 15.58
CA ASN A 381 -2.79 17.95 14.59
C ASN A 381 -1.77 17.04 15.26
N ILE A 382 -1.86 15.73 15.04
CA ILE A 382 -1.07 14.73 15.77
C ILE A 382 0.43 14.73 15.39
N PHE A 383 0.80 15.31 14.26
CA PHE A 383 2.17 15.53 13.84
C PHE A 383 2.27 16.78 12.95
N ASP A 384 3.44 17.36 12.85
CA ASP A 384 3.70 18.58 12.05
C ASP A 384 3.58 18.30 10.55
N THR A 385 2.37 18.51 9.99
CA THR A 385 2.09 18.28 8.57
C THR A 385 2.74 19.32 7.66
N GLU A 386 3.09 20.51 8.14
CA GLU A 386 3.89 21.49 7.39
C GLU A 386 5.33 20.99 7.20
N LYS A 387 5.94 20.45 8.26
CA LYS A 387 7.29 19.92 8.23
C LYS A 387 7.39 18.69 7.31
N PHE A 388 6.52 17.71 7.49
CA PHE A 388 6.63 16.41 6.84
C PHE A 388 5.99 16.35 5.44
N LEU A 389 4.96 17.15 5.18
CA LEU A 389 4.22 17.12 3.92
C LEU A 389 4.22 18.45 3.17
N ASN A 390 4.82 19.52 3.75
CA ASN A 390 4.68 20.89 3.25
C ASN A 390 3.22 21.33 3.16
N ARG A 391 2.38 20.87 4.11
CA ARG A 391 0.94 21.11 4.15
C ARG A 391 0.51 21.57 5.55
N PRO A 392 0.45 22.90 5.77
CA PRO A 392 0.00 23.43 7.05
C PRO A 392 -1.46 23.00 7.33
N VAL A 393 -1.83 22.98 8.61
CA VAL A 393 -3.22 22.73 9.00
C VAL A 393 -4.07 23.90 8.55
N LEU A 394 -5.20 23.60 7.93
CA LEU A 394 -6.11 24.60 7.37
C LEU A 394 -7.42 24.65 8.14
N CYS A 395 -8.04 25.83 8.12
CA CYS A 395 -9.39 26.05 8.62
C CYS A 395 -10.28 26.54 7.48
N ALA A 396 -11.25 25.74 7.07
CA ALA A 396 -12.22 26.18 6.06
C ALA A 396 -13.30 27.06 6.71
N ILE A 397 -13.66 28.14 6.02
CA ILE A 397 -14.67 29.10 6.49
C ILE A 397 -16.07 28.68 6.01
N SER A 398 -16.98 28.56 6.96
CA SER A 398 -18.40 28.24 6.73
C SER A 398 -19.30 28.91 7.74
N ASN A 399 -20.61 28.63 7.70
CA ASN A 399 -21.59 29.13 8.67
C ASN A 399 -21.26 28.81 10.13
N THR A 400 -20.49 27.74 10.38
CA THR A 400 -20.09 27.35 11.75
C THR A 400 -18.75 27.97 12.19
N SER A 401 -18.09 28.73 11.33
CA SER A 401 -16.80 29.35 11.63
C SER A 401 -16.97 30.58 12.54
N GLY A 402 -16.27 30.54 13.68
CA GLY A 402 -16.15 31.68 14.60
C GLY A 402 -14.96 32.59 14.23
N LEU A 403 -14.76 33.65 15.04
CA LEU A 403 -13.64 34.58 14.87
C LEU A 403 -12.27 33.88 14.85
N ALA A 404 -12.10 32.82 15.66
CA ALA A 404 -10.87 32.03 15.71
C ALA A 404 -10.57 31.34 14.37
N GLY A 405 -11.59 30.79 13.70
CA GLY A 405 -11.41 30.13 12.39
C GLY A 405 -10.96 31.09 11.32
N ILE A 406 -11.52 32.32 11.31
CA ILE A 406 -11.15 33.37 10.38
C ILE A 406 -9.72 33.86 10.63
N ALA A 407 -9.36 34.10 11.89
CA ALA A 407 -8.00 34.51 12.26
C ALA A 407 -6.98 33.40 11.86
N HIS A 408 -7.29 32.14 12.13
CA HIS A 408 -6.43 31.03 11.72
C HIS A 408 -6.27 30.96 10.20
N TRP A 409 -7.38 31.11 9.44
CA TRP A 409 -7.33 31.13 7.98
C TRP A 409 -6.41 32.25 7.47
N LEU A 410 -6.57 33.47 7.98
CA LEU A 410 -5.74 34.61 7.61
C LEU A 410 -4.26 34.37 7.89
N ASN A 411 -3.93 33.87 9.08
CA ASN A 411 -2.55 33.61 9.49
C ASN A 411 -1.91 32.54 8.62
N THR A 412 -2.64 31.47 8.28
CA THR A 412 -2.14 30.37 7.45
C THR A 412 -2.01 30.80 5.99
N TYR A 413 -3.06 31.43 5.43
CA TYR A 413 -3.07 31.85 4.01
C TYR A 413 -1.97 32.88 3.69
N TYR A 414 -1.84 33.89 4.55
CA TYR A 414 -0.82 34.96 4.38
C TYR A 414 0.52 34.60 5.05
N LYS A 415 0.68 33.39 5.59
CA LYS A 415 1.91 32.90 6.25
C LYS A 415 2.40 33.84 7.36
N LEU A 416 1.51 34.37 8.16
CA LEU A 416 1.81 35.28 9.25
C LEU A 416 2.28 34.51 10.48
N LYS A 417 3.42 34.89 11.09
CA LYS A 417 4.01 34.25 12.27
C LYS A 417 4.39 35.30 13.32
N GLY A 418 4.37 34.88 14.59
CA GLY A 418 4.76 35.74 15.73
C GLY A 418 3.90 36.99 15.85
N ASP A 419 4.53 38.14 16.04
CA ASP A 419 3.84 39.41 16.26
C ASP A 419 3.00 39.91 15.08
N LYS A 420 3.21 39.34 13.88
CA LYS A 420 2.43 39.65 12.68
C LYS A 420 1.11 38.89 12.58
N GLN A 421 0.87 37.95 13.51
CA GLN A 421 -0.36 37.17 13.49
C GLN A 421 -1.58 38.04 13.78
N VAL A 422 -2.61 37.92 12.93
CA VAL A 422 -3.92 38.56 13.14
C VAL A 422 -4.61 37.86 14.31
N GLN A 423 -5.00 38.66 15.29
CA GLN A 423 -5.70 38.19 16.49
C GLN A 423 -7.20 38.00 16.21
N LYS A 424 -7.85 37.05 16.87
CA LYS A 424 -9.27 36.72 16.68
C LYS A 424 -10.22 37.91 17.06
N ASN A 425 -9.76 38.83 17.86
CA ASN A 425 -10.51 40.01 18.30
C ASN A 425 -10.18 41.29 17.48
N SER A 426 -9.43 41.16 16.38
CA SER A 426 -9.13 42.30 15.50
C SER A 426 -10.36 42.77 14.71
N GLU A 427 -10.37 44.06 14.32
CA GLU A 427 -11.44 44.64 13.51
C GLU A 427 -11.59 43.88 12.18
N LEU A 428 -10.50 43.55 11.52
CA LEU A 428 -10.51 42.81 10.25
C LEU A 428 -11.27 41.48 10.38
N VAL A 429 -11.01 40.72 11.44
CA VAL A 429 -11.67 39.41 11.70
C VAL A 429 -13.17 39.61 11.97
N ALA A 430 -13.54 40.67 12.70
CA ALA A 430 -14.93 40.97 12.99
C ALA A 430 -15.73 41.34 11.73
N GLU A 431 -15.16 42.15 10.84
CA GLU A 431 -15.79 42.53 9.57
C GLU A 431 -15.93 41.36 8.61
N ILE A 432 -14.89 40.47 8.50
CA ILE A 432 -14.99 39.24 7.72
C ILE A 432 -16.08 38.33 8.29
N LYS A 433 -16.18 38.20 9.61
CA LYS A 433 -17.23 37.40 10.24
C LYS A 433 -18.63 37.91 9.90
N LYS A 434 -18.83 39.22 9.93
CA LYS A 434 -20.09 39.82 9.54
C LYS A 434 -20.46 39.47 8.09
N TRP A 435 -19.51 39.59 7.15
CA TRP A 435 -19.74 39.24 5.77
C TRP A 435 -20.06 37.73 5.64
N VAL A 436 -19.34 36.85 6.34
CA VAL A 436 -19.63 35.42 6.35
C VAL A 436 -21.06 35.14 6.80
N ASP A 437 -21.52 35.79 7.88
CA ASP A 437 -22.89 35.63 8.37
C ASP A 437 -23.95 36.11 7.36
N GLU A 438 -23.68 37.23 6.67
CA GLU A 438 -24.54 37.75 5.62
C GLU A 438 -24.66 36.79 4.42
N GLU A 439 -23.55 36.19 3.96
CA GLU A 439 -23.54 35.20 2.89
C GLU A 439 -24.44 33.99 3.24
N TYR A 440 -24.32 33.47 4.46
CA TYR A 440 -25.14 32.30 4.87
C TYR A 440 -26.58 32.68 5.22
N ALA A 441 -26.82 33.88 5.72
CA ALA A 441 -28.18 34.37 5.89
C ALA A 441 -28.89 34.58 4.54
N GLY A 442 -28.13 34.89 3.50
CA GLY A 442 -28.59 34.96 2.11
C GLY A 442 -28.89 33.59 1.45
N GLY A 443 -28.74 32.49 2.18
CA GLY A 443 -29.09 31.12 1.70
C GLY A 443 -27.94 30.32 1.12
N ARG A 444 -26.70 30.70 1.33
CA ARG A 444 -25.52 29.96 0.91
C ARG A 444 -25.46 28.59 1.62
N VAL A 445 -25.18 27.50 0.87
CA VAL A 445 -25.05 26.13 1.37
C VAL A 445 -23.64 25.54 1.18
N THR A 446 -22.75 26.27 0.49
CA THR A 446 -21.36 25.83 0.24
C THR A 446 -20.37 26.49 1.19
N VAL A 447 -19.19 25.89 1.42
CA VAL A 447 -18.07 26.58 2.08
C VAL A 447 -17.58 27.72 1.20
N LEU A 448 -17.02 28.77 1.82
CA LEU A 448 -16.34 29.84 1.12
C LEU A 448 -15.02 29.33 0.53
N THR A 449 -14.76 29.71 -0.72
CA THR A 449 -13.47 29.43 -1.37
C THR A 449 -12.42 30.46 -0.92
N ASP A 450 -11.14 30.10 -1.04
CA ASP A 450 -10.06 31.02 -0.71
C ASP A 450 -10.12 32.30 -1.55
N ASP A 451 -10.48 32.23 -2.84
CA ASP A 451 -10.61 33.37 -3.72
C ASP A 451 -11.72 34.35 -3.25
N GLU A 452 -12.87 33.82 -2.80
CA GLU A 452 -13.96 34.61 -2.24
C GLU A 452 -13.54 35.34 -0.96
N ILE A 453 -12.81 34.58 -0.08
CA ILE A 453 -12.32 35.18 1.18
C ILE A 453 -11.27 36.25 0.90
N VAL A 454 -10.31 35.99 -0.02
CA VAL A 454 -9.30 36.98 -0.43
C VAL A 454 -9.95 38.24 -1.01
N ALA A 455 -10.95 38.09 -1.88
CA ALA A 455 -11.68 39.21 -2.43
C ALA A 455 -12.37 40.06 -1.31
N CYS A 456 -12.99 39.36 -0.34
CA CYS A 456 -13.59 40.04 0.83
C CYS A 456 -12.53 40.77 1.67
N VAL A 457 -11.41 40.10 1.99
CA VAL A 457 -10.30 40.69 2.76
C VAL A 457 -9.77 41.99 2.08
N ASN A 458 -9.49 41.89 0.77
CA ASN A 458 -9.00 43.04 0.00
C ASN A 458 -9.99 44.23 0.02
N ARG A 459 -11.29 43.96 -0.15
CA ARG A 459 -12.35 44.97 -0.07
C ARG A 459 -12.38 45.62 1.31
N ILE A 460 -12.42 44.86 2.39
CA ILE A 460 -12.46 45.38 3.77
C ILE A 460 -11.21 46.18 4.09
N CYS A 461 -10.03 45.72 3.71
CA CYS A 461 -8.77 46.44 3.92
C CYS A 461 -8.77 47.79 3.21
N LEU A 462 -9.30 47.90 2.00
CA LEU A 462 -9.45 49.15 1.26
C LEU A 462 -10.47 50.08 1.92
N GLU A 463 -11.66 49.61 2.25
CA GLU A 463 -12.76 50.40 2.83
C GLU A 463 -12.42 50.94 4.22
N LYS A 464 -11.72 50.15 5.03
CA LYS A 464 -11.40 50.51 6.43
C LYS A 464 -9.97 50.99 6.64
N ASN A 465 -9.15 51.04 5.58
CA ASN A 465 -7.73 51.38 5.65
C ASN A 465 -6.96 50.50 6.64
N LEU A 466 -7.30 49.18 6.64
CA LEU A 466 -6.65 48.16 7.47
C LEU A 466 -5.53 47.48 6.69
N LYS A 467 -4.53 46.98 7.42
CA LYS A 467 -3.47 46.16 6.83
C LYS A 467 -3.38 44.80 7.49
N ILE A 468 -3.03 43.79 6.70
CA ILE A 468 -2.89 42.43 7.17
C ILE A 468 -1.54 42.34 7.89
N GLY A 469 -1.56 41.91 9.17
CA GLY A 469 -0.34 41.68 9.95
C GLY A 469 0.30 42.95 10.54
N GLU A 470 -0.47 44.06 10.61
CA GLU A 470 -0.15 45.23 11.42
C GLU A 470 -1.02 45.33 12.65
#